data_1bf47b3e34ba9c117c3fdfd4d266cd7a
#
_entry.id   1bf47b3e34ba9c117c3fdfd4d266cd7a
#
_cell.length_a   1.000
_cell.length_b   1.000
_cell.length_c   1.000
_cell.angle_alpha   90.00
_cell.angle_beta   90.00
_cell.angle_gamma   90.00
#
_symmetry.space_group_name_H-M   'P 1'
#
loop_
_entity.id
_entity.type
_entity.pdbx_description
1 polymer ?
#
loop_
_entity_poly.entity_id
_entity_poly.type
_entity_poly.pdbx_seq_one_letter_code
_entity_poly.pdbx_strand_id
1 'polypeptide(L)'
;MRAMVFSEKGELAAQIATILRERYEIDIYTTSDSPLDSYGAKVVFRITGESLYVDNISNFLADRFKEKGYDFIAIGSSVMGREIASILSELLHLEAITEIMKLEEGNQVFITERFFFGGKTVIREESKARIFTFLPGLVDPMPVDSRSSKEEIKIDSPSTVNVVEKIEKPKGSVNLEKADIIVSAGRGIGKKEGLGIIQQLADIIHGEVGGSRPVCLDYHWLSEERQVGLSGKRVKPKIYIAVGISGQVQHIAGMRGSKTVIAINKDKNAPIFNECDYGIVGDLYTVIPKLIENLKK
;
A
#
# COMPACT_ATOMS: atom_id res chain seq x y z
N MET A 1 -26.74 0.18 -6.31
CA MET A 1 -25.71 0.53 -7.30
C MET A 1 -24.77 -0.66 -7.51
N ARG A 2 -24.16 -0.71 -8.67
CA ARG A 2 -23.27 -1.79 -9.06
C ARG A 2 -21.85 -1.30 -9.33
N ALA A 3 -20.85 -1.89 -8.68
CA ALA A 3 -19.46 -1.47 -8.77
C ALA A 3 -18.57 -2.49 -9.50
N MET A 4 -17.69 -1.97 -10.35
CA MET A 4 -16.55 -2.71 -10.86
C MET A 4 -15.39 -2.56 -9.88
N VAL A 5 -14.84 -3.67 -9.36
CA VAL A 5 -13.63 -3.66 -8.53
C VAL A 5 -12.46 -4.16 -9.36
N PHE A 6 -11.34 -3.45 -9.37
CA PHE A 6 -10.11 -3.91 -10.02
C PHE A 6 -8.89 -3.83 -9.11
N SER A 7 -8.10 -4.87 -9.08
CA SER A 7 -6.72 -4.83 -8.57
C SER A 7 -5.90 -6.00 -9.13
N GLU A 8 -4.65 -5.73 -9.47
CA GLU A 8 -3.65 -6.76 -9.80
C GLU A 8 -3.16 -7.50 -8.53
N LYS A 9 -3.43 -6.95 -7.35
CA LYS A 9 -3.11 -7.56 -6.05
C LYS A 9 -4.38 -8.15 -5.45
N GLY A 10 -4.44 -9.48 -5.32
CA GLY A 10 -5.62 -10.17 -4.81
C GLY A 10 -6.02 -9.72 -3.40
N GLU A 11 -5.06 -9.50 -2.50
CA GLU A 11 -5.32 -8.99 -1.16
C GLU A 11 -6.05 -7.64 -1.19
N LEU A 12 -5.62 -6.73 -2.06
CA LEU A 12 -6.23 -5.41 -2.18
C LEU A 12 -7.61 -5.47 -2.82
N ALA A 13 -7.83 -6.37 -3.79
CA ALA A 13 -9.16 -6.64 -4.31
C ALA A 13 -10.10 -7.17 -3.23
N ALA A 14 -9.63 -8.09 -2.37
CA ALA A 14 -10.38 -8.63 -1.25
C ALA A 14 -10.73 -7.57 -0.19
N GLN A 15 -9.81 -6.64 0.10
CA GLN A 15 -10.07 -5.50 0.99
C GLN A 15 -11.17 -4.59 0.45
N ILE A 16 -11.09 -4.21 -0.83
CA ILE A 16 -12.10 -3.36 -1.48
C ILE A 16 -13.46 -4.07 -1.48
N ALA A 17 -13.49 -5.35 -1.82
CA ALA A 17 -14.71 -6.14 -1.78
C ALA A 17 -15.32 -6.17 -0.37
N THR A 18 -14.50 -6.36 0.67
CA THR A 18 -14.94 -6.30 2.07
C THR A 18 -15.56 -4.96 2.45
N ILE A 19 -15.03 -3.84 1.93
CA ILE A 19 -15.55 -2.49 2.20
C ILE A 19 -16.89 -2.25 1.48
N LEU A 20 -17.03 -2.74 0.24
CA LEU A 20 -18.12 -2.34 -0.63
C LEU A 20 -19.33 -3.26 -0.61
N ARG A 21 -19.17 -4.56 -0.39
CA ARG A 21 -20.20 -5.60 -0.56
C ARG A 21 -21.47 -5.40 0.27
N GLU A 22 -21.38 -4.73 1.42
CA GLU A 22 -22.54 -4.47 2.29
C GLU A 22 -23.53 -3.46 1.69
N ARG A 23 -23.05 -2.62 0.74
CA ARG A 23 -23.82 -1.52 0.17
C ARG A 23 -24.02 -1.61 -1.33
N TYR A 24 -23.17 -2.36 -2.01
CA TYR A 24 -23.11 -2.41 -3.47
C TYR A 24 -23.05 -3.85 -3.99
N GLU A 25 -23.69 -4.10 -5.12
CA GLU A 25 -23.42 -5.30 -5.92
C GLU A 25 -22.07 -5.11 -6.59
N ILE A 26 -21.13 -6.03 -6.40
CA ILE A 26 -19.77 -5.91 -6.90
C ILE A 26 -19.39 -7.06 -7.81
N ASP A 27 -18.67 -6.75 -8.88
CA ASP A 27 -17.91 -7.70 -9.69
C ASP A 27 -16.43 -7.40 -9.54
N ILE A 28 -15.59 -8.43 -9.35
CA ILE A 28 -14.15 -8.28 -9.22
C ILE A 28 -13.47 -8.65 -10.54
N TYR A 29 -12.61 -7.78 -11.00
CA TYR A 29 -11.67 -7.98 -12.11
C TYR A 29 -10.26 -8.02 -11.58
N THR A 30 -9.46 -9.04 -11.92
CA THR A 30 -8.10 -9.16 -11.39
C THR A 30 -7.19 -9.92 -12.35
N THR A 31 -5.91 -9.59 -12.33
CA THR A 31 -4.86 -10.38 -12.97
C THR A 31 -4.18 -11.34 -11.98
N SER A 32 -4.59 -11.34 -10.71
CA SER A 32 -4.05 -12.20 -9.66
C SER A 32 -4.64 -13.61 -9.71
N ASP A 33 -3.83 -14.59 -9.34
CA ASP A 33 -4.26 -15.98 -9.12
C ASP A 33 -4.88 -16.24 -7.75
N SER A 34 -4.98 -15.20 -6.90
CA SER A 34 -5.51 -15.32 -5.54
C SER A 34 -6.98 -15.77 -5.54
N PRO A 35 -7.40 -16.65 -4.62
CA PRO A 35 -8.79 -17.07 -4.48
C PRO A 35 -9.64 -15.91 -3.94
N LEU A 36 -10.47 -15.31 -4.79
CA LEU A 36 -11.31 -14.15 -4.46
C LEU A 36 -12.81 -14.47 -4.39
N ASP A 37 -13.18 -15.73 -4.57
CA ASP A 37 -14.57 -16.18 -4.64
C ASP A 37 -15.35 -16.13 -3.31
N SER A 38 -14.67 -15.91 -2.19
CA SER A 38 -15.27 -15.82 -0.85
C SER A 38 -15.38 -14.42 -0.29
N TYR A 39 -15.31 -13.38 -1.14
CA TYR A 39 -15.36 -12.00 -0.65
C TYR A 39 -16.63 -11.24 -1.03
N GLY A 40 -17.71 -11.96 -1.44
CA GLY A 40 -19.03 -11.38 -1.65
C GLY A 40 -19.23 -10.68 -2.98
N ALA A 41 -18.37 -10.90 -3.96
CA ALA A 41 -18.62 -10.49 -5.34
C ALA A 41 -19.67 -11.40 -5.99
N LYS A 42 -20.41 -10.87 -6.98
CA LYS A 42 -21.31 -11.68 -7.80
C LYS A 42 -20.50 -12.56 -8.75
N VAL A 43 -19.53 -11.97 -9.44
CA VAL A 43 -18.61 -12.67 -10.33
C VAL A 43 -17.19 -12.20 -10.08
N VAL A 44 -16.25 -13.14 -10.14
CA VAL A 44 -14.80 -12.86 -10.16
C VAL A 44 -14.29 -13.16 -11.56
N PHE A 45 -13.90 -12.11 -12.27
CA PHE A 45 -13.30 -12.18 -13.60
C PHE A 45 -11.78 -12.19 -13.49
N ARG A 46 -11.16 -13.32 -13.82
CA ARG A 46 -9.72 -13.42 -13.94
C ARG A 46 -9.30 -12.99 -15.34
N ILE A 47 -8.52 -11.94 -15.42
CA ILE A 47 -7.96 -11.44 -16.67
C ILE A 47 -6.65 -12.17 -16.94
N THR A 48 -6.55 -12.78 -18.12
CA THR A 48 -5.36 -13.50 -18.60
C THR A 48 -4.93 -12.97 -19.97
N GLY A 49 -3.67 -13.21 -20.36
CA GLY A 49 -3.12 -12.79 -21.63
C GLY A 49 -1.60 -12.89 -21.64
N GLU A 50 -0.99 -12.88 -22.82
CA GLU A 50 0.47 -12.98 -22.96
C GLU A 50 1.19 -11.69 -22.53
N SER A 51 0.53 -10.55 -22.74
CA SER A 51 1.10 -9.22 -22.45
C SER A 51 0.04 -8.35 -21.80
N LEU A 52 -0.05 -8.41 -20.47
CA LEU A 52 -0.98 -7.61 -19.68
C LEU A 52 -0.27 -6.35 -19.17
N TYR A 53 -0.51 -5.22 -19.84
CA TYR A 53 -0.01 -3.90 -19.47
C TYR A 53 -1.15 -2.94 -19.16
N VAL A 54 -0.80 -1.80 -18.61
CA VAL A 54 -1.79 -0.80 -18.15
C VAL A 54 -2.73 -0.32 -19.24
N ASP A 55 -2.25 -0.20 -20.49
CA ASP A 55 -3.02 0.29 -21.62
C ASP A 55 -4.09 -0.70 -22.07
N ASN A 56 -3.74 -1.96 -22.34
CA ASN A 56 -4.71 -2.94 -22.79
C ASN A 56 -5.68 -3.40 -21.71
N ILE A 57 -5.23 -3.45 -20.45
CA ILE A 57 -6.12 -3.67 -19.30
C ILE A 57 -7.10 -2.51 -19.16
N SER A 58 -6.66 -1.26 -19.29
CA SER A 58 -7.53 -0.09 -19.16
C SER A 58 -8.58 -0.04 -20.26
N ASN A 59 -8.19 -0.31 -21.52
CA ASN A 59 -9.13 -0.39 -22.63
C ASN A 59 -10.19 -1.47 -22.38
N PHE A 60 -9.77 -2.66 -21.98
CA PHE A 60 -10.67 -3.76 -21.64
C PHE A 60 -11.65 -3.39 -20.53
N LEU A 61 -11.16 -2.80 -19.43
CA LEU A 61 -12.00 -2.38 -18.30
C LEU A 61 -12.98 -1.27 -18.70
N ALA A 62 -12.56 -0.33 -19.56
CA ALA A 62 -13.42 0.74 -20.06
C ALA A 62 -14.58 0.18 -20.89
N ASP A 63 -14.31 -0.79 -21.77
CA ASP A 63 -15.33 -1.46 -22.57
C ASP A 63 -16.30 -2.23 -21.67
N ARG A 64 -15.80 -3.00 -20.70
CA ARG A 64 -16.61 -3.74 -19.74
C ARG A 64 -17.47 -2.83 -18.86
N PHE A 65 -16.92 -1.68 -18.45
CA PHE A 65 -17.67 -0.69 -17.67
C PHE A 65 -18.93 -0.23 -18.45
N LYS A 66 -18.75 0.12 -19.72
CA LYS A 66 -19.85 0.56 -20.60
C LYS A 66 -20.86 -0.57 -20.89
N GLU A 67 -20.35 -1.75 -21.29
CA GLU A 67 -21.19 -2.90 -21.67
C GLU A 67 -22.06 -3.41 -20.50
N LYS A 68 -21.50 -3.49 -19.30
CA LYS A 68 -22.16 -4.05 -18.12
C LYS A 68 -22.94 -3.01 -17.32
N GLY A 69 -22.80 -1.72 -17.63
CA GLY A 69 -23.53 -0.62 -16.99
C GLY A 69 -23.21 -0.47 -15.51
N TYR A 70 -21.93 -0.48 -15.15
CA TYR A 70 -21.51 -0.19 -13.77
C TYR A 70 -21.72 1.27 -13.42
N ASP A 71 -22.06 1.54 -12.15
CA ASP A 71 -22.26 2.90 -11.66
C ASP A 71 -20.94 3.59 -11.33
N PHE A 72 -19.94 2.84 -10.86
CA PHE A 72 -18.61 3.35 -10.55
C PHE A 72 -17.54 2.24 -10.58
N ILE A 73 -16.27 2.67 -10.55
CA ILE A 73 -15.10 1.78 -10.51
C ILE A 73 -14.32 2.03 -9.22
N ALA A 74 -14.02 0.93 -8.51
CA ALA A 74 -13.18 0.91 -7.32
C ALA A 74 -11.88 0.17 -7.62
N ILE A 75 -10.75 0.83 -7.53
CA ILE A 75 -9.44 0.32 -7.93
C ILE A 75 -8.51 0.27 -6.72
N GLY A 76 -7.68 -0.76 -6.61
CA GLY A 76 -6.62 -0.79 -5.62
C GLY A 76 -5.54 0.27 -5.87
N SER A 77 -5.22 1.13 -4.91
CA SER A 77 -4.22 2.21 -5.06
C SER A 77 -2.78 1.67 -5.02
N SER A 78 -2.46 0.77 -5.93
CA SER A 78 -1.09 0.38 -6.27
C SER A 78 -0.50 1.35 -7.30
N VAL A 79 0.75 1.16 -7.71
CA VAL A 79 1.34 1.93 -8.81
C VAL A 79 0.54 1.71 -10.09
N MET A 80 0.31 0.43 -10.47
CA MET A 80 -0.49 0.06 -11.64
C MET A 80 -1.94 0.55 -11.52
N GLY A 81 -2.56 0.40 -10.35
CA GLY A 81 -3.95 0.79 -10.15
C GLY A 81 -4.20 2.28 -10.31
N ARG A 82 -3.28 3.14 -9.85
CA ARG A 82 -3.40 4.59 -10.06
C ARG A 82 -3.20 4.99 -11.53
N GLU A 83 -2.30 4.32 -12.23
CA GLU A 83 -2.09 4.53 -13.66
C GLU A 83 -3.33 4.11 -14.46
N ILE A 84 -3.89 2.94 -14.18
CA ILE A 84 -5.15 2.47 -14.78
C ILE A 84 -6.30 3.45 -14.48
N ALA A 85 -6.41 3.95 -13.24
CA ALA A 85 -7.44 4.93 -12.89
C ALA A 85 -7.34 6.22 -13.73
N SER A 86 -6.12 6.70 -13.99
CA SER A 86 -5.88 7.86 -14.85
C SER A 86 -6.30 7.60 -16.29
N ILE A 87 -5.93 6.46 -16.84
CA ILE A 87 -6.30 6.10 -18.22
C ILE A 87 -7.81 5.91 -18.37
N LEU A 88 -8.45 5.23 -17.40
CA LEU A 88 -9.90 5.07 -17.38
C LEU A 88 -10.65 6.39 -17.28
N SER A 89 -10.11 7.35 -16.51
CA SER A 89 -10.69 8.70 -16.39
C SER A 89 -10.77 9.38 -17.77
N GLU A 90 -9.73 9.25 -18.57
CA GLU A 90 -9.71 9.77 -19.95
C GLU A 90 -10.63 8.98 -20.87
N LEU A 91 -10.53 7.64 -20.91
CA LEU A 91 -11.31 6.79 -21.83
C LEU A 91 -12.83 6.86 -21.58
N LEU A 92 -13.23 7.09 -20.34
CA LEU A 92 -14.63 7.14 -19.94
C LEU A 92 -15.16 8.58 -19.80
N HIS A 93 -14.30 9.59 -19.85
CA HIS A 93 -14.60 10.99 -19.53
C HIS A 93 -15.28 11.14 -18.14
N LEU A 94 -14.75 10.39 -17.15
CA LEU A 94 -15.24 10.39 -15.78
C LEU A 94 -14.18 10.95 -14.83
N GLU A 95 -14.62 11.69 -13.82
CA GLU A 95 -13.74 12.19 -12.76
C GLU A 95 -13.23 11.03 -11.90
N ALA A 96 -11.96 11.14 -11.46
CA ALA A 96 -11.30 10.19 -10.57
C ALA A 96 -10.85 10.85 -9.27
N ILE A 97 -11.08 10.16 -8.14
CA ILE A 97 -10.51 10.53 -6.83
C ILE A 97 -9.60 9.42 -6.36
N THR A 98 -8.36 9.78 -6.06
CA THR A 98 -7.32 8.81 -5.73
C THR A 98 -7.06 8.73 -4.22
N GLU A 99 -6.61 7.53 -3.79
CA GLU A 99 -6.15 7.26 -2.42
C GLU A 99 -7.21 7.54 -1.35
N ILE A 100 -8.47 7.17 -1.63
CA ILE A 100 -9.55 7.32 -0.66
C ILE A 100 -9.45 6.27 0.45
N MET A 101 -9.91 6.65 1.64
CA MET A 101 -10.06 5.76 2.80
C MET A 101 -11.53 5.35 3.01
N LYS A 102 -12.46 6.19 2.58
CA LYS A 102 -13.89 5.99 2.77
C LYS A 102 -14.66 6.42 1.55
N LEU A 103 -15.73 5.70 1.25
CA LEU A 103 -16.69 6.00 0.20
C LEU A 103 -18.10 5.88 0.77
N GLU A 104 -18.89 6.91 0.63
CA GLU A 104 -20.30 6.95 0.99
C GLU A 104 -21.12 7.47 -0.18
N GLU A 105 -22.35 7.00 -0.29
CA GLU A 105 -23.30 7.48 -1.29
C GLU A 105 -24.08 8.67 -0.70
N GLY A 106 -24.09 9.78 -1.43
CA GLY A 106 -24.91 10.95 -1.17
C GLY A 106 -26.05 11.06 -2.20
N ASN A 107 -26.71 12.22 -2.23
CA ASN A 107 -27.76 12.47 -3.20
C ASN A 107 -27.15 12.84 -4.56
N GLN A 108 -27.05 11.86 -5.47
CA GLN A 108 -26.45 11.95 -6.81
C GLN A 108 -24.93 12.30 -6.81
N VAL A 109 -24.27 12.18 -5.68
CA VAL A 109 -22.84 12.41 -5.49
C VAL A 109 -22.25 11.29 -4.65
N PHE A 110 -20.92 11.16 -4.67
CA PHE A 110 -20.19 10.36 -3.71
C PHE A 110 -19.48 11.26 -2.70
N ILE A 111 -19.43 10.82 -1.46
CA ILE A 111 -18.71 11.46 -0.37
C ILE A 111 -17.47 10.61 -0.10
N THR A 112 -16.31 11.23 -0.20
CA THR A 112 -15.02 10.53 0.02
C THR A 112 -14.22 11.17 1.13
N GLU A 113 -13.42 10.36 1.82
CA GLU A 113 -12.41 10.83 2.76
C GLU A 113 -11.05 10.35 2.32
N ARG A 114 -10.05 11.21 2.33
CA ARG A 114 -8.65 10.87 2.00
C ARG A 114 -7.65 11.73 2.74
N PHE A 115 -6.44 11.23 2.89
CA PHE A 115 -5.34 12.01 3.45
C PHE A 115 -4.94 13.15 2.53
N PHE A 116 -4.62 14.30 3.14
CA PHE A 116 -4.14 15.48 2.43
C PHE A 116 -2.92 16.08 3.14
N PHE A 117 -2.14 16.93 2.45
CA PHE A 117 -0.88 17.51 2.94
C PHE A 117 0.07 16.47 3.55
N GLY A 118 0.27 15.33 2.85
CA GLY A 118 1.13 14.25 3.34
C GLY A 118 0.57 13.51 4.57
N GLY A 119 -0.74 13.53 4.76
CA GLY A 119 -1.41 12.87 5.86
C GLY A 119 -1.57 13.72 7.12
N LYS A 120 -1.28 15.01 7.06
CA LYS A 120 -1.50 15.93 8.19
C LYS A 120 -2.97 16.24 8.42
N THR A 121 -3.79 16.13 7.39
CA THR A 121 -5.22 16.38 7.43
C THR A 121 -5.97 15.29 6.67
N VAL A 122 -7.26 15.18 6.96
CA VAL A 122 -8.20 14.37 6.18
C VAL A 122 -9.16 15.35 5.52
N ILE A 123 -9.33 15.20 4.20
CA ILE A 123 -10.36 15.91 3.48
C ILE A 123 -11.59 15.00 3.40
N ARG A 124 -12.75 15.58 3.65
CA ARG A 124 -14.05 15.03 3.28
C ARG A 124 -14.62 15.88 2.16
N GLU A 125 -14.86 15.26 1.01
CA GLU A 125 -15.30 15.95 -0.20
C GLU A 125 -16.50 15.28 -0.84
N GLU A 126 -17.36 16.06 -1.47
CA GLU A 126 -18.49 15.58 -2.28
C GLU A 126 -18.15 15.78 -3.75
N SER A 127 -18.39 14.76 -4.58
CA SER A 127 -18.13 14.85 -6.02
C SER A 127 -19.04 13.95 -6.83
N LYS A 128 -19.08 14.20 -8.15
CA LYS A 128 -19.69 13.33 -9.14
C LYS A 128 -18.72 12.28 -9.71
N ALA A 129 -17.52 12.18 -9.14
CA ALA A 129 -16.54 11.19 -9.55
C ALA A 129 -17.12 9.78 -9.56
N ARG A 130 -16.66 8.96 -10.49
CA ARG A 130 -17.09 7.57 -10.66
C ARG A 130 -15.92 6.60 -10.67
N ILE A 131 -14.70 7.10 -10.51
CA ILE A 131 -13.49 6.29 -10.44
C ILE A 131 -12.80 6.60 -9.12
N PHE A 132 -12.56 5.56 -8.32
CA PHE A 132 -11.98 5.71 -6.99
C PHE A 132 -10.81 4.76 -6.81
N THR A 133 -9.66 5.25 -6.31
CA THR A 133 -8.61 4.33 -5.88
C THR A 133 -8.58 4.26 -4.35
N PHE A 134 -8.60 3.04 -3.80
CA PHE A 134 -8.61 2.76 -2.37
C PHE A 134 -7.20 2.53 -1.84
N LEU A 135 -6.84 3.19 -0.75
CA LEU A 135 -5.58 2.94 -0.06
C LEU A 135 -5.47 1.48 0.39
N PRO A 136 -4.30 0.84 0.25
CA PRO A 136 -4.09 -0.48 0.79
C PRO A 136 -4.15 -0.47 2.32
N GLY A 137 -4.75 -1.53 2.91
CA GLY A 137 -4.78 -1.80 4.34
C GLY A 137 -5.75 -0.97 5.16
N LEU A 138 -6.85 -0.60 4.57
CA LEU A 138 -7.95 0.05 5.30
C LEU A 138 -8.68 -0.92 6.21
N VAL A 139 -8.79 -2.18 5.79
CA VAL A 139 -9.43 -3.26 6.54
C VAL A 139 -8.68 -4.57 6.28
N ASP A 140 -8.74 -5.51 7.20
CA ASP A 140 -8.34 -6.89 6.93
C ASP A 140 -9.40 -7.54 6.02
N PRO A 141 -9.02 -8.30 4.98
CA PRO A 141 -9.96 -9.00 4.12
C PRO A 141 -10.80 -10.00 4.92
N MET A 142 -12.12 -9.88 4.86
CA MET A 142 -13.03 -10.77 5.59
C MET A 142 -13.82 -11.65 4.61
N PRO A 143 -13.56 -12.97 4.55
CA PRO A 143 -14.31 -13.88 3.72
C PRO A 143 -15.77 -14.02 4.21
N VAL A 144 -16.65 -14.46 3.31
CA VAL A 144 -18.04 -14.81 3.57
C VAL A 144 -18.32 -16.24 3.11
N ASP A 145 -19.39 -16.84 3.60
CA ASP A 145 -19.76 -18.22 3.25
C ASP A 145 -20.24 -18.36 1.79
N SER A 146 -20.80 -17.29 1.22
CA SER A 146 -21.23 -17.30 -0.19
C SER A 146 -20.04 -17.38 -1.13
N ARG A 147 -20.22 -18.10 -2.24
CA ARG A 147 -19.19 -18.23 -3.28
C ARG A 147 -19.61 -17.50 -4.54
N SER A 148 -18.69 -16.68 -5.06
CA SER A 148 -18.84 -16.02 -6.34
C SER A 148 -18.66 -17.00 -7.51
N SER A 149 -19.35 -16.77 -8.63
CA SER A 149 -18.96 -17.42 -9.88
C SER A 149 -17.60 -16.92 -10.34
N LYS A 150 -16.86 -17.78 -11.05
CA LYS A 150 -15.52 -17.46 -11.59
C LYS A 150 -15.58 -17.56 -13.11
N GLU A 151 -15.04 -16.55 -13.75
CA GLU A 151 -14.88 -16.52 -15.18
C GLU A 151 -13.44 -16.11 -15.53
N GLU A 152 -12.87 -16.76 -16.52
CA GLU A 152 -11.57 -16.37 -17.07
C GLU A 152 -11.80 -15.61 -18.39
N ILE A 153 -11.16 -14.46 -18.53
CA ILE A 153 -11.25 -13.63 -19.72
C ILE A 153 -9.84 -13.40 -20.25
N LYS A 154 -9.61 -13.84 -21.46
CA LYS A 154 -8.35 -13.60 -22.16
C LYS A 154 -8.40 -12.27 -22.89
N ILE A 155 -7.39 -11.42 -22.66
CA ILE A 155 -7.16 -10.20 -23.43
C ILE A 155 -6.16 -10.55 -24.54
N ASP A 156 -6.61 -10.48 -25.78
CA ASP A 156 -5.77 -10.71 -26.98
C ASP A 156 -5.42 -9.40 -27.70
N SER A 157 -5.90 -8.25 -27.21
CA SER A 157 -5.57 -6.94 -27.80
C SER A 157 -4.09 -6.61 -27.58
N PRO A 158 -3.38 -6.19 -28.64
CA PRO A 158 -1.99 -5.81 -28.51
C PRO A 158 -1.84 -4.60 -27.60
N SER A 159 -0.79 -4.59 -26.79
CA SER A 159 -0.38 -3.41 -26.03
C SER A 159 0.46 -2.49 -26.93
N THR A 160 0.36 -1.18 -26.69
CA THR A 160 1.27 -0.18 -27.26
C THR A 160 2.61 -0.12 -26.52
N VAL A 161 2.68 -0.76 -25.34
CA VAL A 161 3.89 -0.85 -24.52
C VAL A 161 4.72 -2.05 -24.94
N ASN A 162 6.00 -1.81 -25.25
CA ASN A 162 6.97 -2.85 -25.52
C ASN A 162 8.00 -2.92 -24.41
N VAL A 163 8.17 -4.10 -23.80
CA VAL A 163 9.23 -4.33 -22.80
C VAL A 163 10.55 -4.49 -23.52
N VAL A 164 11.46 -3.54 -23.31
CA VAL A 164 12.80 -3.57 -23.90
C VAL A 164 13.70 -4.52 -23.11
N GLU A 165 13.60 -4.49 -21.79
CA GLU A 165 14.42 -5.29 -20.89
C GLU A 165 13.65 -5.59 -19.60
N LYS A 166 13.83 -6.80 -19.08
CA LYS A 166 13.31 -7.21 -17.76
C LYS A 166 14.47 -7.59 -16.87
N ILE A 167 14.74 -6.74 -15.88
CA ILE A 167 15.76 -6.98 -14.88
C ILE A 167 15.12 -7.71 -13.71
N GLU A 168 15.54 -8.95 -13.47
CA GLU A 168 15.08 -9.70 -12.29
C GLU A 168 15.75 -9.18 -11.03
N LYS A 169 14.96 -9.01 -9.97
CA LYS A 169 15.51 -8.69 -8.65
C LYS A 169 16.32 -9.86 -8.12
N PRO A 170 17.45 -9.60 -7.44
CA PRO A 170 18.23 -10.66 -6.81
C PRO A 170 17.35 -11.52 -5.89
N LYS A 171 17.51 -12.85 -5.98
CA LYS A 171 16.85 -13.78 -5.05
C LYS A 171 17.28 -13.45 -3.62
N GLY A 172 16.33 -13.21 -2.72
CA GLY A 172 16.59 -12.80 -1.33
C GLY A 172 16.38 -11.31 -1.07
N SER A 173 15.79 -10.55 -2.00
CA SER A 173 15.37 -9.18 -1.73
C SER A 173 14.36 -9.17 -0.58
N VAL A 174 14.61 -8.30 0.41
CA VAL A 174 13.75 -8.14 1.58
C VAL A 174 12.38 -7.59 1.18
N ASN A 175 11.34 -8.26 1.63
CA ASN A 175 9.98 -7.77 1.43
C ASN A 175 9.47 -7.09 2.70
N LEU A 176 9.79 -5.80 2.86
CA LEU A 176 9.34 -5.00 4.00
C LEU A 176 7.81 -4.89 4.10
N GLU A 177 7.09 -5.00 2.98
CA GLU A 177 5.62 -4.86 2.97
C GLU A 177 4.93 -6.05 3.68
N LYS A 178 5.64 -7.20 3.81
CA LYS A 178 5.13 -8.40 4.49
C LYS A 178 5.78 -8.65 5.86
N ALA A 179 6.70 -7.79 6.29
CA ALA A 179 7.40 -7.97 7.56
C ALA A 179 6.48 -7.67 8.74
N ASP A 180 6.45 -8.56 9.73
CA ASP A 180 5.71 -8.38 10.99
C ASP A 180 6.39 -7.36 11.91
N ILE A 181 7.72 -7.29 11.87
CA ILE A 181 8.54 -6.38 12.68
C ILE A 181 9.56 -5.69 11.77
N ILE A 182 9.66 -4.37 11.88
CA ILE A 182 10.66 -3.58 11.15
C ILE A 182 11.47 -2.73 12.13
N VAL A 183 12.79 -2.83 12.04
CA VAL A 183 13.71 -1.91 12.71
C VAL A 183 14.27 -0.96 11.65
N SER A 184 13.86 0.29 11.69
CA SER A 184 14.17 1.26 10.64
C SER A 184 15.23 2.26 11.08
N ALA A 185 16.29 2.35 10.29
CA ALA A 185 17.44 3.22 10.51
C ALA A 185 17.21 4.62 9.91
N GLY A 186 17.35 5.65 10.72
CA GLY A 186 17.38 7.05 10.28
C GLY A 186 18.79 7.61 10.15
N ARG A 187 18.90 8.84 9.62
CA ARG A 187 20.18 9.57 9.55
C ARG A 187 20.87 9.74 10.90
N GLY A 188 20.10 9.68 12.00
CA GLY A 188 20.62 9.78 13.36
C GLY A 188 21.59 8.67 13.78
N ILE A 189 21.70 7.55 13.01
CA ILE A 189 22.74 6.55 13.26
C ILE A 189 24.17 7.07 12.95
N GLY A 190 24.29 8.21 12.26
CA GLY A 190 25.52 8.98 12.06
C GLY A 190 26.52 8.38 11.06
N LYS A 191 26.67 7.08 10.97
CA LYS A 191 27.63 6.39 10.08
C LYS A 191 27.13 5.00 9.68
N LYS A 192 27.68 4.45 8.57
CA LYS A 192 27.26 3.16 8.01
C LYS A 192 27.43 2.00 8.99
N GLU A 193 28.49 2.02 9.78
CA GLU A 193 28.78 0.99 10.79
C GLU A 193 27.68 0.89 11.86
N GLY A 194 26.94 2.00 12.08
CA GLY A 194 25.78 2.02 12.97
C GLY A 194 24.66 1.08 12.53
N LEU A 195 24.63 0.64 11.27
CA LEU A 195 23.71 -0.39 10.82
C LEU A 195 23.92 -1.74 11.53
N GLY A 196 25.14 -2.02 11.99
CA GLY A 196 25.43 -3.28 12.69
C GLY A 196 24.58 -3.49 13.95
N ILE A 197 24.36 -2.42 14.74
CA ILE A 197 23.52 -2.52 15.93
C ILE A 197 22.03 -2.60 15.61
N ILE A 198 21.61 -1.98 14.49
CA ILE A 198 20.24 -2.08 13.98
C ILE A 198 19.95 -3.51 13.54
N GLN A 199 20.90 -4.12 12.79
CA GLN A 199 20.78 -5.50 12.35
C GLN A 199 20.74 -6.47 13.52
N GLN A 200 21.62 -6.30 14.53
CA GLN A 200 21.59 -7.13 15.73
C GLN A 200 20.26 -7.08 16.48
N LEU A 201 19.65 -5.90 16.59
CA LEU A 201 18.32 -5.78 17.19
C LEU A 201 17.28 -6.51 16.34
N ALA A 202 17.30 -6.28 15.03
CA ALA A 202 16.35 -6.92 14.12
C ALA A 202 16.46 -8.46 14.16
N ASP A 203 17.68 -9.00 14.18
CA ASP A 203 17.91 -10.46 14.24
C ASP A 203 17.32 -11.09 15.51
N ILE A 204 17.48 -10.43 16.66
CA ILE A 204 16.99 -10.95 17.95
C ILE A 204 15.45 -10.99 18.01
N ILE A 205 14.79 -10.01 17.41
CA ILE A 205 13.33 -9.93 17.42
C ILE A 205 12.70 -10.52 16.14
N HIS A 206 13.49 -11.18 15.31
CA HIS A 206 13.07 -11.74 14.02
C HIS A 206 12.40 -10.70 13.11
N GLY A 207 12.94 -9.49 13.10
CA GLY A 207 12.47 -8.37 12.30
C GLY A 207 13.32 -8.11 11.08
N GLU A 208 12.82 -7.28 10.19
CA GLU A 208 13.52 -6.81 9.00
C GLU A 208 14.11 -5.41 9.20
N VAL A 209 15.26 -5.16 8.55
CA VAL A 209 15.88 -3.83 8.60
C VAL A 209 15.33 -2.96 7.46
N GLY A 210 14.69 -1.85 7.81
CA GLY A 210 14.31 -0.77 6.92
C GLY A 210 15.17 0.48 7.09
N GLY A 211 14.96 1.48 6.26
CA GLY A 211 15.68 2.75 6.37
C GLY A 211 14.88 3.95 5.87
N SER A 212 15.26 5.12 6.35
CA SER A 212 14.76 6.38 5.83
C SER A 212 15.41 6.71 4.47
N ARG A 213 14.82 7.61 3.70
CA ARG A 213 15.35 8.05 2.41
C ARG A 213 16.84 8.44 2.47
N PRO A 214 17.31 9.26 3.44
CA PRO A 214 18.73 9.56 3.52
C PRO A 214 19.63 8.34 3.62
N VAL A 215 19.24 7.34 4.41
CA VAL A 215 20.04 6.12 4.60
C VAL A 215 20.08 5.26 3.34
N CYS A 216 18.98 5.20 2.59
CA CYS A 216 18.87 4.33 1.42
C CYS A 216 19.33 5.04 0.13
N LEU A 217 18.91 6.28 -0.12
CA LEU A 217 19.15 6.96 -1.39
C LEU A 217 20.32 7.96 -1.34
N ASP A 218 20.45 8.76 -0.25
CA ASP A 218 21.44 9.81 -0.24
C ASP A 218 22.84 9.26 0.13
N TYR A 219 22.88 8.31 1.10
CA TYR A 219 24.13 7.71 1.57
C TYR A 219 24.39 6.32 1.02
N HIS A 220 23.38 5.66 0.41
CA HIS A 220 23.50 4.28 -0.07
C HIS A 220 24.03 3.28 0.99
N TRP A 221 23.67 3.49 2.27
CA TRP A 221 24.05 2.57 3.35
C TRP A 221 23.18 1.30 3.36
N LEU A 222 21.92 1.43 2.93
CA LEU A 222 21.01 0.33 2.66
C LEU A 222 20.56 0.39 1.20
N SER A 223 20.10 -0.74 0.66
CA SER A 223 19.51 -0.77 -0.68
C SER A 223 18.22 0.04 -0.75
N GLU A 224 17.89 0.56 -1.92
CA GLU A 224 16.69 1.34 -2.19
C GLU A 224 15.40 0.58 -1.83
N GLU A 225 15.42 -0.75 -1.98
CA GLU A 225 14.29 -1.64 -1.63
C GLU A 225 13.92 -1.62 -0.14
N ARG A 226 14.84 -1.20 0.72
CA ARG A 226 14.66 -1.07 2.16
C ARG A 226 14.15 0.32 2.58
N GLN A 227 13.93 1.22 1.62
CA GLN A 227 13.42 2.55 1.93
C GLN A 227 11.95 2.49 2.37
N VAL A 228 11.65 3.06 3.55
CA VAL A 228 10.30 3.30 4.03
C VAL A 228 9.95 4.77 3.85
N GLY A 229 8.79 5.06 3.26
CA GLY A 229 8.33 6.43 3.04
C GLY A 229 7.40 6.58 1.85
N LEU A 230 7.01 7.81 1.57
CA LEU A 230 6.09 8.17 0.49
C LEU A 230 6.62 7.74 -0.90
N SER A 231 7.92 7.89 -1.13
CA SER A 231 8.61 7.47 -2.37
C SER A 231 9.25 6.08 -2.27
N GLY A 232 9.11 5.40 -1.14
CA GLY A 232 9.60 4.05 -0.90
C GLY A 232 8.46 3.08 -0.63
N LYS A 233 8.72 2.13 0.28
CA LYS A 233 7.73 1.14 0.70
C LYS A 233 6.76 1.73 1.71
N ARG A 234 5.47 1.42 1.56
CA ARG A 234 4.44 1.64 2.58
C ARG A 234 4.26 0.33 3.33
N VAL A 235 4.57 0.35 4.62
CA VAL A 235 4.64 -0.84 5.46
C VAL A 235 3.60 -0.79 6.58
N LYS A 236 3.22 -1.97 7.11
CA LYS A 236 2.21 -2.14 8.14
C LYS A 236 2.60 -3.27 9.10
N PRO A 237 3.80 -3.22 9.67
CA PRO A 237 4.21 -4.23 10.63
C PRO A 237 3.35 -4.18 11.90
N LYS A 238 3.38 -5.26 12.67
CA LYS A 238 2.86 -5.28 14.03
C LYS A 238 3.67 -4.34 14.92
N ILE A 239 5.01 -4.27 14.70
CA ILE A 239 5.93 -3.40 15.45
C ILE A 239 6.86 -2.69 14.47
N TYR A 240 6.90 -1.37 14.56
CA TYR A 240 7.84 -0.52 13.84
C TYR A 240 8.76 0.21 14.82
N ILE A 241 10.05 -0.07 14.79
CA ILE A 241 11.05 0.57 15.66
C ILE A 241 11.80 1.61 14.83
N ALA A 242 11.54 2.89 15.10
CA ALA A 242 12.17 4.02 14.43
C ALA A 242 13.43 4.46 15.18
N VAL A 243 14.62 4.17 14.66
CA VAL A 243 15.91 4.47 15.31
C VAL A 243 16.61 5.63 14.62
N GLY A 244 16.78 6.75 15.33
CA GLY A 244 17.43 7.93 14.79
C GLY A 244 16.69 8.58 13.62
N ILE A 245 15.38 8.36 13.52
CA ILE A 245 14.50 8.94 12.51
C ILE A 245 13.88 10.22 13.06
N SER A 246 13.91 11.30 12.26
CA SER A 246 13.35 12.59 12.70
C SER A 246 11.83 12.66 12.65
N GLY A 247 11.16 11.86 11.80
CA GLY A 247 9.71 11.90 11.66
C GLY A 247 9.22 12.93 10.63
N GLN A 248 9.95 13.08 9.53
CA GLN A 248 9.45 13.86 8.40
C GLN A 248 8.19 13.21 7.81
N VAL A 249 7.26 14.04 7.36
CA VAL A 249 5.94 13.61 6.86
C VAL A 249 6.04 12.51 5.80
N GLN A 250 7.04 12.60 4.92
CA GLN A 250 7.26 11.61 3.86
C GLN A 250 7.61 10.22 4.42
N HIS A 251 8.38 10.17 5.52
CA HIS A 251 8.70 8.91 6.19
C HIS A 251 7.48 8.36 6.94
N ILE A 252 6.81 9.23 7.69
CA ILE A 252 5.59 8.89 8.44
C ILE A 252 4.51 8.30 7.52
N ALA A 253 4.31 8.87 6.33
CA ALA A 253 3.35 8.35 5.37
C ALA A 253 3.62 6.89 4.95
N GLY A 254 4.89 6.45 5.02
CA GLY A 254 5.27 5.07 4.71
C GLY A 254 5.06 4.08 5.85
N MET A 255 5.03 4.54 7.12
CA MET A 255 4.96 3.67 8.30
C MET A 255 3.66 3.81 9.11
N ARG A 256 2.79 4.75 8.77
CA ARG A 256 1.58 5.10 9.53
C ARG A 256 0.61 3.92 9.74
N GLY A 257 0.65 2.91 8.88
CA GLY A 257 -0.15 1.69 9.03
C GLY A 257 0.37 0.70 10.08
N SER A 258 1.48 0.98 10.77
CA SER A 258 2.04 0.12 11.81
C SER A 258 1.11 0.03 13.02
N LYS A 259 1.00 -1.16 13.65
CA LYS A 259 0.12 -1.35 14.82
C LYS A 259 0.72 -0.73 16.07
N THR A 260 2.03 -0.85 16.25
CA THR A 260 2.79 -0.25 17.37
C THR A 260 4.04 0.40 16.83
N VAL A 261 4.25 1.64 17.19
CA VAL A 261 5.42 2.42 16.80
C VAL A 261 6.26 2.75 18.03
N ILE A 262 7.53 2.36 18.00
CA ILE A 262 8.52 2.65 19.04
C ILE A 262 9.55 3.59 18.44
N ALA A 263 9.80 4.75 19.04
CA ALA A 263 10.77 5.73 18.58
C ALA A 263 11.96 5.86 19.52
N ILE A 264 13.18 5.83 18.99
CA ILE A 264 14.43 6.07 19.73
C ILE A 264 15.12 7.25 19.03
N ASN A 265 15.23 8.38 19.73
CA ASN A 265 15.89 9.58 19.21
C ASN A 265 16.51 10.39 20.36
N LYS A 266 17.69 10.98 20.12
CA LYS A 266 18.34 11.88 21.08
C LYS A 266 17.69 13.25 21.16
N ASP A 267 17.05 13.70 20.10
CA ASP A 267 16.32 14.98 20.04
C ASP A 267 14.89 14.76 20.57
N LYS A 268 14.62 15.27 21.76
CA LYS A 268 13.29 15.20 22.39
C LYS A 268 12.18 15.92 21.61
N ASN A 269 12.54 16.83 20.72
CA ASN A 269 11.61 17.59 19.90
C ASN A 269 11.42 16.96 18.51
N ALA A 270 12.02 15.80 18.23
CA ALA A 270 11.88 15.12 16.95
C ALA A 270 10.40 14.80 16.68
N PRO A 271 9.83 15.19 15.52
CA PRO A 271 8.42 14.97 15.18
C PRO A 271 7.98 13.50 15.24
N ILE A 272 8.93 12.54 15.19
CA ILE A 272 8.61 11.12 15.30
C ILE A 272 7.91 10.78 16.63
N PHE A 273 8.18 11.53 17.69
CA PHE A 273 7.55 11.32 19.00
C PHE A 273 6.05 11.67 19.02
N ASN A 274 5.57 12.47 18.08
CA ASN A 274 4.13 12.73 17.91
C ASN A 274 3.39 11.59 17.19
N GLU A 275 4.13 10.65 16.61
CA GLU A 275 3.61 9.57 15.77
C GLU A 275 3.97 8.18 16.34
N CYS A 276 4.50 8.12 17.57
CA CYS A 276 4.85 6.86 18.20
C CYS A 276 3.96 6.57 19.42
N ASP A 277 3.78 5.29 19.71
CA ASP A 277 3.12 4.82 20.93
C ASP A 277 4.08 4.83 22.13
N TYR A 278 5.36 4.55 21.86
CA TYR A 278 6.43 4.53 22.87
C TYR A 278 7.64 5.31 22.38
N GLY A 279 8.05 6.32 23.15
CA GLY A 279 9.20 7.15 22.84
C GLY A 279 10.33 7.01 23.85
N ILE A 280 11.56 6.77 23.39
CA ILE A 280 12.77 6.75 24.21
C ILE A 280 13.67 7.92 23.78
N VAL A 281 13.79 8.93 24.63
CA VAL A 281 14.73 10.04 24.43
C VAL A 281 16.09 9.63 24.94
N GLY A 282 17.04 9.37 24.03
CA GLY A 282 18.37 8.91 24.39
C GLY A 282 19.27 8.63 23.21
N ASP A 283 20.54 8.40 23.51
CA ASP A 283 21.51 7.95 22.50
C ASP A 283 21.24 6.49 22.12
N LEU A 284 21.05 6.24 20.84
CA LEU A 284 20.74 4.90 20.32
C LEU A 284 21.85 3.89 20.64
N TYR A 285 23.11 4.33 20.70
CA TYR A 285 24.25 3.46 21.03
C TYR A 285 24.31 3.08 22.51
N THR A 286 23.55 3.77 23.37
CA THR A 286 23.33 3.41 24.79
C THR A 286 22.05 2.61 24.97
N VAL A 287 20.97 3.01 24.28
CA VAL A 287 19.64 2.41 24.43
C VAL A 287 19.57 1.02 23.84
N ILE A 288 20.01 0.84 22.57
CA ILE A 288 19.85 -0.42 21.86
C ILE A 288 20.63 -1.59 22.50
N PRO A 289 21.89 -1.45 22.95
CA PRO A 289 22.57 -2.53 23.66
C PRO A 289 21.85 -3.01 24.90
N LYS A 290 21.29 -2.08 25.70
CA LYS A 290 20.49 -2.42 26.89
C LYS A 290 19.19 -3.13 26.52
N LEU A 291 18.54 -2.70 25.42
CA LEU A 291 17.35 -3.35 24.90
C LEU A 291 17.66 -4.79 24.49
N ILE A 292 18.75 -4.99 23.73
CA ILE A 292 19.24 -6.29 23.29
C ILE A 292 19.56 -7.21 24.49
N GLU A 293 20.22 -6.67 25.52
CA GLU A 293 20.53 -7.44 26.73
C GLU A 293 19.26 -7.93 27.44
N ASN A 294 18.24 -7.08 27.54
CA ASN A 294 16.99 -7.44 28.18
C ASN A 294 16.13 -8.41 27.37
N LEU A 295 16.21 -8.36 26.04
CA LEU A 295 15.50 -9.28 25.16
C LEU A 295 16.12 -10.70 25.10
N LYS A 296 17.35 -10.86 25.57
CA LYS A 296 18.05 -12.15 25.66
C LYS A 296 17.79 -12.90 26.98
N LYS A 297 17.16 -12.24 27.95
CA LYS A 297 16.78 -12.84 29.25
C LYS A 297 15.44 -13.54 29.15
#